data_b468b393a22df5aebe72523cce2d0031
#
_entry.id   b468b393a22df5aebe72523cce2d0031
#
_cell.length_a   1.000
_cell.length_b   1.000
_cell.length_c   1.000
_cell.angle_alpha   90.00
_cell.angle_beta   90.00
_cell.angle_gamma   90.00
#
_symmetry.space_group_name_H-M   'P 1'
#
loop_
_entity.id
_entity.type
_entity.pdbx_description
1 polymer ?
#
loop_
_entity_poly.entity_id
_entity_poly.type
_entity_poly.pdbx_seq_one_letter_code
_entity_poly.pdbx_strand_id
1 'polypeptide(L)'
;MNPAQPTLEQFEALDALVGEWTTFPDVAESTGMIVTRVHSMAEDGTLVAFRDPRDGVRRIPAEFLMDGHPIDALRGTMTVLRDNLYTDLEAVTWLFTEDESLPGRPIDFLRAGRKAEIRRRAQTLDW
;
A
#
# COMPACT_ATOMS: atom_id res chain seq x y z
N MET A 1 4.03 11.41 -18.45
CA MET A 1 4.75 10.67 -17.42
C MET A 1 3.82 10.33 -16.27
N ASN A 2 3.87 9.14 -15.77
CA ASN A 2 3.06 8.74 -14.62
C ASN A 2 3.84 9.03 -13.32
N PRO A 3 3.42 10.03 -12.52
CA PRO A 3 4.17 10.40 -11.31
C PRO A 3 4.12 9.32 -10.22
N ALA A 4 3.23 8.33 -10.36
CA ALA A 4 3.14 7.22 -9.40
C ALA A 4 4.15 6.11 -9.69
N GLN A 5 4.87 6.20 -10.81
CA GLN A 5 5.80 5.16 -11.22
C GLN A 5 7.19 5.39 -10.59
N PRO A 6 7.65 4.48 -9.72
CA PRO A 6 8.94 4.66 -9.05
C PRO A 6 10.12 4.44 -10.01
N THR A 7 11.24 5.09 -9.71
CA THR A 7 12.52 4.75 -10.34
C THR A 7 13.01 3.42 -9.75
N LEU A 8 14.05 2.84 -10.38
CA LEU A 8 14.65 1.61 -9.86
C LEU A 8 15.15 1.79 -8.43
N GLU A 9 15.84 2.88 -8.15
CA GLU A 9 16.35 3.17 -6.81
C GLU A 9 15.21 3.29 -5.79
N GLN A 10 14.15 4.02 -6.16
CA GLN A 10 12.98 4.17 -5.30
C GLN A 10 12.28 2.83 -5.06
N PHE A 11 12.14 2.01 -6.11
CA PHE A 11 11.51 0.69 -5.96
C PHE A 11 12.34 -0.23 -5.09
N GLU A 12 13.65 -0.23 -5.25
CA GLU A 12 14.53 -1.07 -4.44
C GLU A 12 14.46 -0.69 -2.94
N ALA A 13 14.40 0.60 -2.64
CA ALA A 13 14.22 1.08 -1.27
C ALA A 13 12.86 0.63 -0.69
N LEU A 14 11.81 0.75 -1.48
CA LEU A 14 10.47 0.32 -1.07
C LEU A 14 10.41 -1.20 -0.90
N ASP A 15 11.03 -1.95 -1.81
CA ASP A 15 11.08 -3.41 -1.76
C ASP A 15 11.74 -3.90 -0.46
N ALA A 16 12.79 -3.22 -0.02
CA ALA A 16 13.45 -3.55 1.25
C ALA A 16 12.51 -3.41 2.45
N LEU A 17 11.57 -2.46 2.40
CA LEU A 17 10.60 -2.24 3.47
C LEU A 17 9.41 -3.19 3.37
N VAL A 18 8.88 -3.38 2.16
CA VAL A 18 7.67 -4.18 1.92
C VAL A 18 7.98 -5.67 2.05
N GLY A 19 9.06 -6.13 1.46
CA GLY A 19 9.53 -7.52 1.54
C GLY A 19 8.75 -8.48 0.65
N GLU A 20 7.44 -8.51 0.75
CA GLU A 20 6.61 -9.46 0.03
C GLU A 20 5.61 -8.75 -0.87
N TRP A 21 5.57 -9.16 -2.14
CA TRP A 21 4.70 -8.59 -3.16
C TRP A 21 3.82 -9.65 -3.79
N THR A 22 2.69 -9.24 -4.32
CA THR A 22 1.83 -10.08 -5.13
C THR A 22 1.54 -9.38 -6.47
N THR A 23 0.87 -10.06 -7.37
CA THR A 23 0.52 -9.54 -8.69
C THR A 23 -1.01 -9.56 -8.86
N PHE A 24 -1.50 -8.87 -9.88
CA PHE A 24 -2.94 -8.84 -10.14
C PHE A 24 -3.50 -10.25 -10.43
N PRO A 25 -2.85 -11.08 -11.28
CA PRO A 25 -3.33 -12.44 -11.47
C PRO A 25 -3.30 -13.28 -10.19
N ASP A 26 -2.27 -13.12 -9.36
CA ASP A 26 -2.15 -13.89 -8.11
C ASP A 26 -3.22 -13.47 -7.11
N VAL A 27 -3.54 -12.16 -7.02
CA VAL A 27 -4.64 -11.69 -6.18
C VAL A 27 -5.97 -12.25 -6.67
N ALA A 28 -6.20 -12.22 -7.99
CA ALA A 28 -7.42 -12.78 -8.55
C ALA A 28 -7.57 -14.26 -8.19
N GLU A 29 -6.51 -15.03 -8.32
CA GLU A 29 -6.52 -16.46 -7.99
C GLU A 29 -6.78 -16.70 -6.50
N SER A 30 -6.08 -16.00 -5.63
CA SER A 30 -6.17 -16.22 -4.17
C SER A 30 -7.48 -15.74 -3.58
N THR A 31 -8.12 -14.73 -4.20
CA THR A 31 -9.39 -14.16 -3.69
C THR A 31 -10.62 -14.74 -4.37
N GLY A 32 -10.46 -15.43 -5.50
CA GLY A 32 -11.57 -15.87 -6.33
C GLY A 32 -12.20 -14.77 -7.17
N MET A 33 -11.61 -13.58 -7.20
CA MET A 33 -12.11 -12.48 -8.01
C MET A 33 -11.60 -12.58 -9.44
N ILE A 34 -12.36 -12.02 -10.39
CA ILE A 34 -11.84 -11.87 -11.75
C ILE A 34 -10.80 -10.77 -11.77
N VAL A 35 -9.81 -10.88 -12.67
CA VAL A 35 -8.67 -9.96 -12.69
C VAL A 35 -9.08 -8.51 -12.95
N THR A 36 -10.13 -8.27 -13.72
CA THR A 36 -10.63 -6.91 -13.95
C THR A 36 -11.13 -6.25 -12.66
N ARG A 37 -11.67 -7.04 -11.73
CA ARG A 37 -12.06 -6.52 -10.42
C ARG A 37 -10.85 -6.07 -9.63
N VAL A 38 -9.75 -6.83 -9.68
CA VAL A 38 -8.50 -6.47 -9.02
C VAL A 38 -7.96 -5.15 -9.59
N HIS A 39 -7.99 -4.99 -10.92
CA HIS A 39 -7.58 -3.73 -11.55
C HIS A 39 -8.44 -2.56 -11.09
N SER A 40 -9.75 -2.74 -10.98
CA SER A 40 -10.66 -1.70 -10.49
C SER A 40 -10.32 -1.28 -9.07
N MET A 41 -9.98 -2.23 -8.21
CA MET A 41 -9.59 -1.92 -6.83
C MET A 41 -8.29 -1.11 -6.76
N ALA A 42 -7.35 -1.39 -7.66
CA ALA A 42 -6.12 -0.59 -7.74
C ALA A 42 -6.41 0.83 -8.24
N GLU A 43 -7.39 0.99 -9.13
CA GLU A 43 -7.77 2.30 -9.65
C GLU A 43 -8.56 3.14 -8.63
N ASP A 44 -9.42 2.50 -7.82
CA ASP A 44 -10.26 3.23 -6.87
C ASP A 44 -9.61 3.42 -5.50
N GLY A 45 -8.38 2.96 -5.31
CA GLY A 45 -7.65 3.15 -4.05
C GLY A 45 -7.89 2.08 -3.00
N THR A 46 -8.67 1.05 -3.31
CA THR A 46 -8.85 -0.10 -2.40
C THR A 46 -7.57 -0.90 -2.26
N LEU A 47 -6.78 -0.97 -3.32
CA LEU A 47 -5.43 -1.53 -3.33
C LEU A 47 -4.47 -0.50 -3.92
N VAL A 48 -3.19 -0.65 -3.65
CA VAL A 48 -2.15 0.23 -4.20
C VAL A 48 -1.12 -0.64 -4.91
N ALA A 49 -0.82 -0.28 -6.15
CA ALA A 49 0.13 -1.04 -6.96
C ALA A 49 1.24 -0.13 -7.48
N PHE A 50 2.40 -0.71 -7.66
CA PHE A 50 3.56 -0.02 -8.25
C PHE A 50 4.12 -0.86 -9.38
N ARG A 51 4.54 -0.19 -10.45
CA ARG A 51 5.22 -0.87 -11.54
C ARG A 51 6.68 -1.09 -11.16
N ASP A 52 7.09 -2.35 -11.12
CA ASP A 52 8.49 -2.70 -10.86
C ASP A 52 9.32 -2.34 -12.09
N PRO A 53 10.27 -1.41 -11.98
CA PRO A 53 11.04 -0.99 -13.16
C PRO A 53 11.99 -2.06 -13.68
N ARG A 54 12.23 -3.14 -12.93
CA ARG A 54 13.11 -4.22 -13.37
C ARG A 54 12.50 -5.08 -14.47
N ASP A 55 11.18 -5.23 -14.47
CA ASP A 55 10.48 -6.09 -15.45
C ASP A 55 9.17 -5.51 -15.97
N GLY A 56 8.76 -4.34 -15.48
CA GLY A 56 7.54 -3.69 -15.90
C GLY A 56 6.26 -4.29 -15.32
N VAL A 57 6.36 -5.27 -14.44
CA VAL A 57 5.19 -5.90 -13.82
C VAL A 57 4.67 -5.04 -12.68
N ARG A 58 3.36 -4.82 -12.65
CA ARG A 58 2.72 -4.09 -11.54
C ARG A 58 2.56 -5.04 -10.36
N ARG A 59 3.02 -4.57 -9.19
CA ARG A 59 3.00 -5.36 -7.97
C ARG A 59 2.29 -4.63 -6.85
N ILE A 60 1.66 -5.42 -5.97
CA ILE A 60 0.89 -4.95 -4.83
C ILE A 60 1.55 -5.49 -3.57
N PRO A 61 1.80 -4.67 -2.54
CA PRO A 61 2.29 -5.21 -1.27
C PRO A 61 1.36 -6.32 -0.76
N ALA A 62 1.91 -7.50 -0.52
CA ALA A 62 1.11 -8.66 -0.11
C ALA A 62 0.38 -8.41 1.21
N GLU A 63 0.96 -7.60 2.10
CA GLU A 63 0.37 -7.30 3.39
C GLU A 63 -0.86 -6.39 3.30
N PHE A 64 -1.18 -5.84 2.13
CA PHE A 64 -2.43 -5.10 1.93
C PHE A 64 -3.65 -6.02 1.81
N LEU A 65 -3.42 -7.32 1.74
CA LEU A 65 -4.47 -8.33 1.70
C LEU A 65 -4.43 -9.17 2.98
N MET A 66 -5.59 -9.59 3.44
CA MET A 66 -5.75 -10.39 4.63
C MET A 66 -6.97 -11.29 4.46
N ASP A 67 -6.80 -12.59 4.63
CA ASP A 67 -7.89 -13.58 4.49
C ASP A 67 -8.64 -13.46 3.17
N GLY A 68 -7.89 -13.23 2.07
CA GLY A 68 -8.47 -13.14 0.74
C GLY A 68 -9.18 -11.83 0.43
N HIS A 69 -8.96 -10.78 1.25
CA HIS A 69 -9.60 -9.47 1.05
C HIS A 69 -8.59 -8.34 1.27
N PRO A 70 -8.74 -7.20 0.56
CA PRO A 70 -8.00 -6.00 0.94
C PRO A 70 -8.36 -5.58 2.36
N ILE A 71 -7.39 -5.06 3.11
CA ILE A 71 -7.67 -4.58 4.46
C ILE A 71 -8.57 -3.34 4.39
N ASP A 72 -9.63 -3.33 5.19
CA ASP A 72 -10.70 -2.32 5.11
C ASP A 72 -10.20 -0.90 5.27
N ALA A 73 -9.22 -0.70 6.13
CA ALA A 73 -8.73 0.62 6.49
C ALA A 73 -7.78 1.23 5.47
N LEU A 74 -7.30 0.46 4.49
CA LEU A 74 -6.26 0.94 3.57
C LEU A 74 -6.72 2.14 2.75
N ARG A 75 -7.89 2.04 2.14
CA ARG A 75 -8.40 3.08 1.25
C ARG A 75 -8.54 4.43 1.98
N GLY A 76 -9.14 4.41 3.16
CA GLY A 76 -9.33 5.63 3.95
C GLY A 76 -8.02 6.22 4.44
N THR A 77 -7.08 5.38 4.84
CA THR A 77 -5.76 5.84 5.26
C THR A 77 -4.99 6.47 4.10
N MET A 78 -5.02 5.83 2.93
CA MET A 78 -4.37 6.40 1.74
C MET A 78 -5.01 7.74 1.36
N THR A 79 -6.33 7.87 1.50
CA THR A 79 -7.02 9.13 1.23
C THR A 79 -6.49 10.25 2.15
N VAL A 80 -6.36 9.97 3.45
CA VAL A 80 -5.83 10.94 4.39
C VAL A 80 -4.40 11.35 4.04
N LEU A 81 -3.55 10.39 3.68
CA LEU A 81 -2.17 10.67 3.32
C LEU A 81 -2.08 11.51 2.04
N ARG A 82 -2.88 11.19 1.03
CA ARG A 82 -2.94 11.97 -0.21
C ARG A 82 -3.46 13.39 0.03
N ASP A 83 -4.42 13.55 0.93
CA ASP A 83 -4.92 14.88 1.31
C ASP A 83 -3.84 15.70 2.00
N ASN A 84 -2.87 15.04 2.64
CA ASN A 84 -1.70 15.68 3.22
C ASN A 84 -0.52 15.77 2.24
N LEU A 85 -0.80 15.63 0.95
CA LEU A 85 0.14 15.81 -0.16
C LEU A 85 1.21 14.71 -0.27
N TYR A 86 0.97 13.56 0.35
CA TYR A 86 1.85 12.40 0.15
C TYR A 86 1.58 11.78 -1.21
N THR A 87 2.65 11.44 -1.93
CA THR A 87 2.51 10.58 -3.10
C THR A 87 2.23 9.15 -2.63
N ASP A 88 1.76 8.29 -3.53
CA ASP A 88 1.55 6.89 -3.19
C ASP A 88 2.84 6.23 -2.69
N LEU A 89 3.97 6.54 -3.32
CA LEU A 89 5.28 6.03 -2.90
C LEU A 89 5.60 6.46 -1.47
N GLU A 90 5.42 7.74 -1.16
CA GLU A 90 5.66 8.27 0.18
C GLU A 90 4.72 7.67 1.21
N ALA A 91 3.45 7.55 0.85
CA ALA A 91 2.42 7.00 1.75
C ALA A 91 2.72 5.54 2.09
N VAL A 92 3.03 4.72 1.09
CA VAL A 92 3.33 3.30 1.33
C VAL A 92 4.65 3.15 2.07
N THR A 93 5.64 3.98 1.79
CA THR A 93 6.89 4.00 2.54
C THR A 93 6.61 4.25 4.03
N TRP A 94 5.76 5.23 4.34
CA TRP A 94 5.37 5.52 5.72
C TRP A 94 4.67 4.33 6.37
N LEU A 95 3.75 3.69 5.66
CA LEU A 95 3.01 2.54 6.18
C LEU A 95 3.92 1.38 6.56
N PHE A 96 5.02 1.18 5.84
CA PHE A 96 5.93 0.06 6.05
C PHE A 96 7.18 0.42 6.86
N THR A 97 7.30 1.66 7.33
CA THR A 97 8.45 2.09 8.15
C THR A 97 8.11 1.97 9.63
N GLU A 98 8.97 1.33 10.40
CA GLU A 98 8.79 1.24 11.84
C GLU A 98 8.83 2.63 12.47
N ASP A 99 7.94 2.85 13.44
CA ASP A 99 7.85 4.09 14.17
C ASP A 99 8.11 3.79 15.65
N GLU A 100 9.06 4.50 16.25
CA GLU A 100 9.43 4.30 17.67
C GLU A 100 8.24 4.50 18.62
N SER A 101 7.29 5.33 18.24
CA SER A 101 6.10 5.59 19.06
C SER A 101 5.03 4.52 18.91
N LEU A 102 5.25 3.56 18.01
CA LEU A 102 4.39 2.40 17.81
C LEU A 102 5.23 1.14 18.03
N PRO A 103 4.68 0.08 18.61
CA PRO A 103 5.41 -1.19 18.67
C PRO A 103 5.35 -1.93 17.33
N GLY A 104 5.78 -1.29 16.24
CA GLY A 104 5.76 -1.86 14.91
C GLY A 104 5.58 -0.81 13.83
N ARG A 105 5.03 -1.24 12.70
CA ARG A 105 4.80 -0.39 11.54
C ARG A 105 3.32 0.03 11.49
N PRO A 106 2.98 1.18 10.91
CA PRO A 106 1.57 1.54 10.73
C PRO A 106 0.73 0.47 10.05
N ILE A 107 1.29 -0.24 9.04
CA ILE A 107 0.55 -1.32 8.36
C ILE A 107 0.15 -2.45 9.33
N ASP A 108 0.97 -2.75 10.31
CA ASP A 108 0.67 -3.79 11.30
C ASP A 108 -0.57 -3.41 12.13
N PHE A 109 -0.72 -2.14 12.46
CA PHE A 109 -1.89 -1.63 13.18
C PHE A 109 -3.16 -1.68 12.33
N LEU A 110 -3.04 -1.35 11.03
CA LEU A 110 -4.18 -1.47 10.11
C LEU A 110 -4.65 -2.91 10.00
N ARG A 111 -3.72 -3.85 9.89
CA ARG A 111 -4.04 -5.28 9.82
C ARG A 111 -4.66 -5.79 11.12
N ALA A 112 -4.33 -5.17 12.24
CA ALA A 112 -4.92 -5.50 13.54
C ALA A 112 -6.26 -4.79 13.81
N GLY A 113 -6.75 -4.00 12.84
CA GLY A 113 -8.02 -3.29 12.97
C GLY A 113 -7.95 -1.97 13.71
N ARG A 114 -6.75 -1.45 13.99
CA ARG A 114 -6.55 -0.21 14.76
C ARG A 114 -6.45 1.02 13.85
N LYS A 115 -7.40 1.14 12.93
CA LYS A 115 -7.38 2.17 11.88
C LYS A 115 -7.50 3.60 12.41
N ALA A 116 -8.23 3.81 13.49
CA ALA A 116 -8.47 5.16 14.03
C ALA A 116 -7.15 5.79 14.49
N GLU A 117 -6.30 5.01 15.16
CA GLU A 117 -5.00 5.49 15.61
C GLU A 117 -4.10 5.88 14.45
N ILE A 118 -4.07 5.03 13.41
CA ILE A 118 -3.24 5.29 12.24
C ILE A 118 -3.74 6.50 11.45
N ARG A 119 -5.05 6.67 11.32
CA ARG A 119 -5.61 7.85 10.65
C ARG A 119 -5.30 9.14 11.39
N ARG A 120 -5.35 9.13 12.72
CA ARG A 120 -4.98 10.30 13.50
C ARG A 120 -3.51 10.67 13.27
N ARG A 121 -2.62 9.67 13.25
CA ARG A 121 -1.20 9.92 12.98
C ARG A 121 -0.98 10.45 11.58
N ALA A 122 -1.67 9.88 10.59
CA ALA A 122 -1.59 10.34 9.21
C ALA A 122 -2.05 11.79 9.06
N GLN A 123 -3.09 12.18 9.79
CA GLN A 123 -3.62 13.55 9.77
C GLN A 123 -2.65 14.56 10.35
N THR A 124 -1.79 14.15 11.26
CA THR A 124 -0.86 15.04 11.95
C THR A 124 0.55 15.01 11.40
N LEU A 125 0.78 14.24 10.34
CA LEU A 125 2.10 14.22 9.69
C LEU A 125 2.42 15.59 9.13
N ASP A 126 3.66 16.02 9.38
CA ASP A 126 4.14 17.32 8.97
C ASP A 126 5.10 17.18 7.79
N TRP A 127 4.92 18.03 6.84
CA TRP A 127 5.78 18.11 5.66
C TRP A 127 6.95 19.02 5.87
#